data_face0b02926071792b535e8a2ae58e77
#
_entry.id   face0b02926071792b535e8a2ae58e77
#
_cell.length_a   1.000
_cell.length_b   1.000
_cell.length_c   1.000
_cell.angle_alpha   90.00
_cell.angle_beta   90.00
_cell.angle_gamma   90.00
#
_symmetry.space_group_name_H-M   'P 1'
#
loop_
_entity.id
_entity.type
_entity.pdbx_description
1 polymer ?
#
loop_
_entity_poly.entity_id
_entity_poly.type
_entity_poly.pdbx_seq_one_letter_code
_entity_poly.pdbx_strand_id
1 'polypeptide(L)'
;MEDVDLYMQSLGVPARRNVNDPQVIRGEQNFYKAKCHLCHVTTLHTKPRGSVLLNGTRLPWLGSQTIHPYSDFLLHDMGSEIMGVGLNDNYVSGLARGNEWRTTPLWGIG
;
A
#
# COMPACT_ATOMS: atom_id res chain seq x y z
N MET A 1 23.64 -5.89 -8.29
CA MET A 1 22.53 -5.31 -7.53
C MET A 1 21.51 -4.57 -8.43
N GLU A 2 21.95 -3.91 -9.47
CA GLU A 2 21.06 -3.18 -10.40
C GLU A 2 19.98 -4.06 -11.04
N ASP A 3 20.32 -5.31 -11.44
CA ASP A 3 19.37 -6.23 -12.06
C ASP A 3 18.29 -6.70 -11.09
N VAL A 4 18.63 -6.92 -9.81
CA VAL A 4 17.66 -7.29 -8.77
C VAL A 4 16.71 -6.14 -8.48
N ASP A 5 17.24 -4.92 -8.41
CA ASP A 5 16.46 -3.71 -8.20
C ASP A 5 15.48 -3.47 -9.36
N LEU A 6 15.96 -3.58 -10.59
CA LEU A 6 15.12 -3.49 -11.79
C LEU A 6 14.04 -4.58 -11.81
N TYR A 7 14.40 -5.82 -11.45
CA TYR A 7 13.44 -6.91 -11.36
C TYR A 7 12.34 -6.58 -10.34
N MET A 8 12.71 -6.15 -9.13
CA MET A 8 11.74 -5.79 -8.08
C MET A 8 10.82 -4.63 -8.50
N GLN A 9 11.38 -3.61 -9.14
CA GLN A 9 10.61 -2.48 -9.67
C GLN A 9 9.68 -2.87 -10.82
N SER A 10 9.97 -3.95 -11.53
CA SER A 10 9.21 -4.42 -12.70
C SER A 10 8.11 -5.42 -12.33
N LEU A 11 7.99 -5.81 -11.06
CA LEU A 11 6.94 -6.74 -10.62
C LEU A 11 5.56 -6.14 -10.85
N GLY A 12 4.68 -6.96 -11.44
CA GLY A 12 3.28 -6.60 -11.62
C GLY A 12 2.53 -6.52 -10.30
N VAL A 13 1.51 -5.67 -10.25
CA VAL A 13 0.62 -5.57 -9.11
C VAL A 13 -0.61 -6.45 -9.31
N PRO A 14 -1.17 -7.05 -8.23
CA PRO A 14 -2.37 -7.87 -8.34
C PRO A 14 -3.57 -7.07 -8.83
N ALA A 15 -4.35 -7.64 -9.73
CA ALA A 15 -5.65 -7.11 -10.10
C ALA A 15 -6.70 -7.47 -9.03
N ARG A 16 -7.74 -6.65 -8.92
CA ARG A 16 -8.91 -7.00 -8.11
C ARG A 16 -9.61 -8.24 -8.69
N ARG A 17 -10.03 -9.14 -7.83
CA ARG A 17 -10.75 -10.38 -8.21
C ARG A 17 -12.21 -10.29 -7.81
N ASN A 18 -13.07 -10.98 -8.58
CA ASN A 18 -14.48 -11.18 -8.25
C ASN A 18 -15.26 -9.89 -7.95
N VAL A 19 -14.91 -8.79 -8.61
CA VAL A 19 -15.45 -7.43 -8.32
C VAL A 19 -16.97 -7.33 -8.44
N ASN A 20 -17.60 -8.23 -9.18
CA ASN A 20 -19.06 -8.28 -9.37
C ASN A 20 -19.75 -9.28 -8.41
N ASP A 21 -19.00 -9.97 -7.56
CA ASP A 21 -19.57 -10.88 -6.57
C ASP A 21 -20.32 -10.07 -5.50
N PRO A 22 -21.58 -10.40 -5.20
CA PRO A 22 -22.36 -9.69 -4.18
C PRO A 22 -21.72 -9.68 -2.79
N GLN A 23 -20.96 -10.71 -2.43
CA GLN A 23 -20.24 -10.75 -1.16
C GLN A 23 -19.06 -9.77 -1.16
N VAL A 24 -18.33 -9.67 -2.26
CA VAL A 24 -17.23 -8.70 -2.44
C VAL A 24 -17.76 -7.27 -2.37
N ILE A 25 -18.89 -7.00 -3.04
CA ILE A 25 -19.54 -5.68 -3.01
C ILE A 25 -19.98 -5.30 -1.58
N ARG A 26 -20.58 -6.22 -0.84
CA ARG A 26 -20.94 -5.99 0.57
C ARG A 26 -19.71 -5.78 1.44
N GLY A 27 -18.63 -6.53 1.19
CA GLY A 27 -17.34 -6.36 1.86
C GLY A 27 -16.77 -4.97 1.65
N GLU A 28 -16.78 -4.48 0.42
CA GLU A 28 -16.33 -3.12 0.08
C GLU A 28 -17.17 -2.05 0.80
N GLN A 29 -18.49 -2.19 0.82
CA GLN A 29 -19.36 -1.27 1.55
C GLN A 29 -19.04 -1.24 3.04
N ASN A 30 -18.81 -2.39 3.66
CA ASN A 30 -18.43 -2.49 5.07
C ASN A 30 -17.03 -1.90 5.33
N PHE A 31 -16.10 -2.07 4.41
CA PHE A 31 -14.76 -1.49 4.47
C PHE A 31 -14.82 0.04 4.53
N TYR A 32 -15.65 0.66 3.69
CA TYR A 32 -15.88 2.11 3.73
C TYR A 32 -16.64 2.54 4.99
N LYS A 33 -17.67 1.80 5.39
CA LYS A 33 -18.46 2.08 6.59
C LYS A 33 -17.60 2.03 7.86
N ALA A 34 -16.67 1.08 7.94
CA ALA A 34 -15.70 0.95 9.03
C ALA A 34 -14.55 1.98 8.95
N LYS A 35 -14.52 2.82 7.91
CA LYS A 35 -13.50 3.85 7.68
C LYS A 35 -12.08 3.30 7.45
N CYS A 36 -11.93 2.02 7.11
CA CYS A 36 -10.62 1.43 6.81
C CYS A 36 -9.92 2.12 5.64
N HIS A 37 -10.69 2.68 4.70
CA HIS A 37 -10.19 3.41 3.53
C HIS A 37 -9.42 4.70 3.85
N LEU A 38 -9.46 5.19 5.09
CA LEU A 38 -8.74 6.40 5.47
C LEU A 38 -7.21 6.21 5.43
N CYS A 39 -6.74 5.01 5.76
CA CYS A 39 -5.35 4.60 5.62
C CYS A 39 -5.16 3.61 4.45
N HIS A 40 -6.11 2.68 4.31
CA HIS A 40 -6.10 1.70 3.22
C HIS A 40 -6.77 2.28 1.97
N VAL A 41 -6.11 3.26 1.33
CA VAL A 41 -6.57 3.90 0.09
C VAL A 41 -6.78 2.85 -0.99
N THR A 42 -8.01 2.77 -1.50
CA THR A 42 -8.42 1.67 -2.39
C THR A 42 -7.87 1.79 -3.80
N THR A 43 -7.63 3.01 -4.26
CA THR A 43 -7.26 3.28 -5.65
C THR A 43 -6.21 4.37 -5.73
N LEU A 44 -5.13 4.08 -6.43
CA LEU A 44 -4.07 5.02 -6.75
C LEU A 44 -3.80 5.01 -8.26
N HIS A 45 -3.18 6.05 -8.74
CA HIS A 45 -2.74 6.17 -10.13
C HIS A 45 -1.22 6.31 -10.16
N THR A 46 -0.57 5.52 -11.01
CA THR A 46 0.86 5.64 -11.22
C THR A 46 1.18 6.92 -12.01
N LYS A 47 2.43 7.37 -11.90
CA LYS A 47 2.89 8.56 -12.63
C LYS A 47 2.65 8.41 -14.14
N PRO A 48 2.60 9.53 -14.89
CA PRO A 48 2.48 9.49 -16.34
C PRO A 48 3.59 8.65 -16.99
N ARG A 49 3.27 8.07 -18.14
CA ARG A 49 4.22 7.32 -18.96
C ARG A 49 5.49 8.14 -19.22
N GLY A 50 6.65 7.53 -19.04
CA GLY A 50 7.93 8.20 -19.28
C GLY A 50 8.43 9.07 -18.12
N SER A 51 7.71 9.12 -16.99
CA SER A 51 8.22 9.78 -15.78
C SER A 51 9.54 9.18 -15.33
N VAL A 52 10.42 10.05 -14.84
CA VAL A 52 11.69 9.63 -14.22
C VAL A 52 11.43 9.30 -12.75
N LEU A 53 11.90 8.15 -12.31
CA LEU A 53 11.86 7.75 -10.91
C LEU A 53 12.97 8.45 -10.11
N LEU A 54 12.89 8.38 -8.79
CA LEU A 54 13.87 9.02 -7.89
C LEU A 54 15.31 8.55 -8.12
N ASN A 55 15.48 7.30 -8.57
CA ASN A 55 16.78 6.71 -8.92
C ASN A 55 17.24 7.02 -10.35
N GLY A 56 16.53 7.88 -11.09
CA GLY A 56 16.82 8.23 -12.49
C GLY A 56 16.31 7.24 -13.54
N THR A 57 15.78 6.09 -13.12
CA THR A 57 15.26 5.06 -14.03
C THR A 57 13.93 5.49 -14.65
N ARG A 58 13.64 4.97 -15.85
CA ARG A 58 12.34 5.11 -16.53
C ARG A 58 11.73 3.75 -16.76
N LEU A 59 10.51 3.54 -16.30
CA LEU A 59 9.74 2.31 -16.49
C LEU A 59 8.41 2.64 -17.17
N PRO A 60 8.41 2.91 -18.49
CA PRO A 60 7.23 3.43 -19.21
C PRO A 60 6.01 2.52 -19.11
N TRP A 61 6.23 1.21 -19.02
CA TRP A 61 5.15 0.21 -18.93
C TRP A 61 4.39 0.26 -17.60
N LEU A 62 4.97 0.86 -16.55
CA LEU A 62 4.30 1.06 -15.26
C LEU A 62 3.54 2.38 -15.17
N GLY A 63 3.68 3.24 -16.17
CA GLY A 63 3.08 4.57 -16.16
C GLY A 63 1.60 4.59 -16.55
N SER A 64 0.88 5.60 -16.06
CA SER A 64 -0.54 5.85 -16.37
C SER A 64 -1.46 4.65 -16.10
N GLN A 65 -1.19 3.92 -15.03
CA GLN A 65 -1.98 2.76 -14.61
C GLN A 65 -2.80 3.09 -13.37
N THR A 66 -4.00 2.52 -13.30
CA THR A 66 -4.83 2.51 -12.09
C THR A 66 -4.54 1.23 -11.32
N ILE A 67 -4.18 1.36 -10.05
CA ILE A 67 -3.85 0.24 -9.17
C ILE A 67 -4.71 0.27 -7.91
N HIS A 68 -4.90 -0.87 -7.28
CA HIS A 68 -5.72 -1.03 -6.08
C HIS A 68 -4.92 -1.64 -4.92
N PRO A 69 -4.01 -0.86 -4.32
CA PRO A 69 -3.13 -1.37 -3.27
C PRO A 69 -3.83 -1.56 -1.93
N TYR A 70 -4.92 -0.86 -1.68
CA TYR A 70 -5.54 -0.75 -0.37
C TYR A 70 -4.52 -0.30 0.69
N SER A 71 -3.79 0.76 0.37
CA SER A 71 -2.76 1.37 1.20
C SER A 71 -2.46 2.79 0.72
N ASP A 72 -2.10 3.67 1.63
CA ASP A 72 -1.53 4.98 1.33
C ASP A 72 0.01 4.95 1.32
N PHE A 73 0.62 3.82 1.70
CA PHE A 73 2.06 3.60 1.84
C PHE A 73 2.74 4.55 2.84
N LEU A 74 1.98 5.20 3.70
CA LEU A 74 2.49 6.15 4.69
C LEU A 74 2.72 5.48 6.05
N LEU A 75 3.57 6.10 6.86
CA LEU A 75 3.73 5.76 8.26
C LEU A 75 2.65 6.45 9.08
N HIS A 76 2.07 5.70 10.01
CA HIS A 76 1.09 6.21 10.98
C HIS A 76 1.53 5.85 12.39
N ASP A 77 1.34 6.77 13.32
CA ASP A 77 1.50 6.50 14.75
C ASP A 77 0.32 5.62 15.21
N MET A 78 0.61 4.38 15.52
CA MET A 78 -0.37 3.39 15.96
C MET A 78 -0.52 3.32 17.48
N GLY A 79 0.00 4.33 18.18
CA GLY A 79 -0.05 4.42 19.64
C GLY A 79 1.03 3.61 20.35
N SER A 80 1.24 3.94 21.63
CA SER A 80 2.19 3.25 22.49
C SER A 80 1.48 2.20 23.36
N GLU A 81 2.16 1.11 23.67
CA GLU A 81 1.65 0.05 24.53
C GLU A 81 1.48 0.45 26.02
N ILE A 82 1.80 1.67 26.38
CA ILE A 82 1.86 2.12 27.79
C ILE A 82 0.55 1.87 28.55
N MET A 83 -0.56 1.63 27.83
CA MET A 83 -1.86 1.29 28.44
C MET A 83 -2.54 0.08 27.76
N GLY A 84 -1.78 -0.77 27.10
CA GLY A 84 -2.35 -1.93 26.39
C GLY A 84 -3.16 -1.55 25.14
N VAL A 85 -3.05 -0.31 24.68
CA VAL A 85 -3.75 0.21 23.51
C VAL A 85 -2.71 0.78 22.55
N GLY A 86 -2.49 0.09 21.45
CA GLY A 86 -1.56 0.53 20.43
C GLY A 86 -0.56 -0.56 20.01
N LEU A 87 0.20 -0.26 18.98
CA LEU A 87 1.22 -1.14 18.41
C LEU A 87 2.59 -0.48 18.55
N ASN A 88 3.45 -1.05 19.39
CA ASN A 88 4.83 -0.61 19.52
C ASN A 88 5.73 -1.83 19.72
N ASP A 89 6.65 -2.06 18.82
CA ASP A 89 7.64 -3.15 18.92
C ASP A 89 8.97 -2.70 19.54
N ASN A 90 9.08 -1.42 19.92
CA ASN A 90 10.30 -0.79 20.43
C ASN A 90 11.50 -0.85 19.47
N TYR A 91 11.25 -1.14 18.20
CA TYR A 91 12.28 -1.19 17.17
C TYR A 91 12.29 0.10 16.36
N VAL A 92 13.48 0.71 16.22
CA VAL A 92 13.67 1.92 15.41
C VAL A 92 14.27 1.52 14.07
N SER A 93 13.57 1.89 12.97
CA SER A 93 14.02 1.64 11.61
C SER A 93 14.24 2.98 10.87
N GLY A 94 15.48 3.36 10.69
CA GLY A 94 15.82 4.68 10.14
C GLY A 94 15.30 5.81 11.02
N LEU A 95 14.36 6.60 10.52
CA LEU A 95 13.70 7.67 11.27
C LEU A 95 12.35 7.24 11.89
N ALA A 96 11.86 6.05 11.56
CA ALA A 96 10.60 5.54 12.09
C ALA A 96 10.79 4.99 13.49
N ARG A 97 9.91 5.37 14.41
CA ARG A 97 9.86 4.87 15.79
C ARG A 97 9.11 3.55 15.85
N GLY A 98 9.23 2.81 16.94
CA GLY A 98 8.58 1.51 17.13
C GLY A 98 7.04 1.54 17.11
N ASN A 99 6.42 2.68 17.32
CA ASN A 99 4.96 2.89 17.21
C ASN A 99 4.51 3.41 15.84
N GLU A 100 5.44 3.67 14.94
CA GLU A 100 5.15 4.17 13.58
C GLU A 100 5.19 3.02 12.59
N TRP A 101 4.03 2.68 12.06
CA TRP A 101 3.85 1.55 11.16
C TRP A 101 3.39 2.02 9.79
N ARG A 102 4.00 1.46 8.75
CA ARG A 102 3.56 1.68 7.38
C ARG A 102 2.25 0.93 7.13
N THR A 103 1.28 1.58 6.53
CA THR A 103 0.06 0.92 6.07
C THR A 103 0.42 -0.22 5.12
N THR A 104 0.13 -1.45 5.55
CA THR A 104 0.40 -2.65 4.74
C THR A 104 -0.57 -2.71 3.56
N PRO A 105 -0.08 -2.88 2.32
CA PRO A 105 -0.95 -3.13 1.18
C PRO A 105 -1.78 -4.40 1.39
N LEU A 106 -3.07 -4.34 1.06
CA LEU A 106 -3.97 -5.48 1.18
C LEU A 106 -4.23 -6.19 -0.15
N TRP A 107 -3.55 -5.79 -1.22
CA TRP A 107 -3.63 -6.50 -2.50
C TRP A 107 -3.03 -7.91 -2.41
N GLY A 108 -3.58 -8.84 -3.20
CA GLY A 108 -3.08 -10.22 -3.23
C GLY A 108 -3.43 -11.06 -2.00
N ILE A 109 -4.23 -10.54 -1.06
CA ILE A 109 -4.74 -11.29 0.08
C ILE A 109 -6.01 -12.05 -0.34
N GLY A 110 -6.08 -13.36 0.00
CA GLY A 110 -7.25 -14.22 -0.26
C GLY A 110 -7.12 -15.18 -1.42
#